data_47cff59b25946ed7095ac7dd5baf96c1
#
_entry.id   47cff59b25946ed7095ac7dd5baf96c1
#
_cell.length_a   1.000
_cell.length_b   1.000
_cell.length_c   1.000
_cell.angle_alpha   90.00
_cell.angle_beta   90.00
_cell.angle_gamma   90.00
#
_symmetry.space_group_name_H-M   'P 1'
#
loop_
_entity.id
_entity.type
_entity.pdbx_description
1 polymer ?
#
loop_
_entity_poly.entity_id
_entity_poly.type
_entity_poly.pdbx_seq_one_letter_code
_entity_poly.pdbx_strand_id
1 'polypeptide(L)'
;MIKKVIIFFVLIQTLNINAQSIKQEFYDTNGKKISKEEFLKLENHNINLAIGLDYDSLQVFKLVNRINLDTLDTLALENLKKHLELNYEQKIANDEYIVINYITANPLLKKENNLSLWTILQPNYIKKLHKKVKCKQFWIYDESQIHLDSYKYAHINWLKEKDSFIENLFYPFQFSYGNCTVIAPNGNFYSYYGEYGPEKVFNGIEILKKL
;
A
#
# COMPACT_ATOMS: atom_id res chain seq x y z
N MET A 1 55.71 5.07 -57.93
CA MET A 1 54.78 5.57 -56.92
C MET A 1 53.91 4.39 -56.39
N ILE A 2 54.24 3.87 -55.22
CA ILE A 2 53.57 2.72 -54.66
C ILE A 2 52.55 3.25 -53.64
N LYS A 3 51.25 3.08 -53.95
CA LYS A 3 50.17 3.42 -53.03
C LYS A 3 50.06 2.34 -51.96
N LYS A 4 50.38 2.72 -50.73
CA LYS A 4 50.18 1.87 -49.54
C LYS A 4 48.66 1.86 -49.25
N VAL A 5 48.04 0.68 -49.41
CA VAL A 5 46.67 0.44 -48.94
C VAL A 5 46.78 0.04 -47.48
N ILE A 6 46.31 0.91 -46.56
CA ILE A 6 46.21 0.60 -45.13
C ILE A 6 44.87 -0.11 -44.97
N ILE A 7 44.92 -1.42 -44.73
CA ILE A 7 43.75 -2.22 -44.33
C ILE A 7 43.55 -1.98 -42.82
N PHE A 8 42.47 -1.22 -42.51
CA PHE A 8 42.03 -0.99 -41.13
C PHE A 8 41.24 -2.24 -40.70
N PHE A 9 41.90 -3.13 -39.95
CA PHE A 9 41.23 -4.25 -39.27
C PHE A 9 40.49 -3.69 -38.09
N VAL A 10 39.17 -3.41 -38.23
CA VAL A 10 38.29 -3.13 -37.12
C VAL A 10 38.04 -4.45 -36.41
N LEU A 11 38.75 -4.67 -35.29
CA LEU A 11 38.44 -5.72 -34.33
C LEU A 11 37.10 -5.37 -33.69
N ILE A 12 36.01 -5.93 -34.21
CA ILE A 12 34.73 -5.95 -33.53
C ILE A 12 34.89 -6.94 -32.38
N GLN A 13 35.30 -6.46 -31.22
CA GLN A 13 35.13 -7.20 -29.97
C GLN A 13 33.63 -7.28 -29.76
N THR A 14 33.05 -8.42 -30.08
CA THR A 14 31.73 -8.81 -29.59
C THR A 14 31.85 -8.93 -28.08
N LEU A 15 31.52 -7.85 -27.38
CA LEU A 15 31.22 -7.91 -25.95
C LEU A 15 30.05 -8.88 -25.83
N ASN A 16 30.34 -10.13 -25.50
CA ASN A 16 29.35 -11.05 -24.98
C ASN A 16 28.87 -10.45 -23.66
N ILE A 17 27.92 -9.54 -23.72
CA ILE A 17 27.13 -9.15 -22.57
C ILE A 17 26.31 -10.40 -22.25
N ASN A 18 26.88 -11.25 -21.41
CA ASN A 18 26.09 -12.24 -20.70
C ASN A 18 25.09 -11.44 -19.85
N ALA A 19 23.94 -11.11 -20.43
CA ALA A 19 22.79 -10.69 -19.66
C ALA A 19 22.47 -11.88 -18.75
N GLN A 20 23.01 -11.86 -17.54
CA GLN A 20 22.61 -12.82 -16.52
C GLN A 20 21.08 -12.70 -16.42
N SER A 21 20.39 -13.73 -16.88
CA SER A 21 18.95 -13.79 -16.74
C SER A 21 18.65 -13.78 -15.24
N ILE A 22 18.09 -12.67 -14.75
CA ILE A 22 17.67 -12.56 -13.36
C ILE A 22 16.71 -13.71 -13.09
N LYS A 23 17.05 -14.54 -12.12
CA LYS A 23 16.20 -15.66 -11.70
C LYS A 23 14.89 -15.10 -11.16
N GLN A 24 13.76 -15.64 -11.61
CA GLN A 24 12.44 -15.25 -11.12
C GLN A 24 11.83 -16.38 -10.30
N GLU A 25 11.25 -16.03 -9.16
CA GLU A 25 10.51 -16.96 -8.30
C GLU A 25 9.12 -16.41 -8.01
N PHE A 26 8.13 -17.30 -8.02
CA PHE A 26 6.72 -16.95 -7.86
C PHE A 26 6.13 -17.66 -6.65
N TYR A 27 5.34 -16.93 -5.86
CA TYR A 27 4.74 -17.42 -4.63
C TYR A 27 3.25 -17.07 -4.59
N ASP A 28 2.44 -18.01 -4.11
CA ASP A 28 1.02 -17.76 -3.85
C ASP A 28 0.79 -16.93 -2.57
N THR A 29 -0.48 -16.71 -2.23
CA THR A 29 -0.87 -15.95 -1.03
C THR A 29 -0.47 -16.63 0.28
N ASN A 30 -0.22 -17.93 0.28
CA ASN A 30 0.23 -18.71 1.44
C ASN A 30 1.76 -18.81 1.53
N GLY A 31 2.49 -18.21 0.58
CA GLY A 31 3.94 -18.28 0.53
C GLY A 31 4.47 -19.58 -0.07
N LYS A 32 3.63 -20.40 -0.70
CA LYS A 32 4.06 -21.58 -1.43
C LYS A 32 4.64 -21.18 -2.77
N LYS A 33 5.81 -21.71 -3.11
CA LYS A 33 6.43 -21.52 -4.42
C LYS A 33 5.62 -22.24 -5.50
N ILE A 34 5.32 -21.53 -6.58
CA ILE A 34 4.50 -22.00 -7.71
C ILE A 34 5.15 -21.67 -9.05
N SER A 35 4.62 -22.19 -10.15
CA SER A 35 5.06 -21.81 -11.50
C SER A 35 4.57 -20.42 -11.88
N LYS A 36 5.19 -19.78 -12.87
CA LYS A 36 4.73 -18.51 -13.43
C LYS A 36 3.31 -18.64 -14.01
N GLU A 37 3.01 -19.73 -14.69
CA GLU A 37 1.69 -20.00 -15.28
C GLU A 37 0.61 -20.11 -14.21
N GLU A 38 0.92 -20.76 -13.10
CA GLU A 38 0.02 -20.90 -11.95
C GLU A 38 -0.18 -19.53 -11.27
N PHE A 39 0.90 -18.75 -11.09
CA PHE A 39 0.84 -17.40 -10.55
C PHE A 39 -0.12 -16.51 -11.36
N LEU A 40 0.03 -16.46 -12.69
CA LEU A 40 -0.84 -15.66 -13.56
C LEU A 40 -2.30 -16.12 -13.56
N LYS A 41 -2.57 -17.42 -13.33
CA LYS A 41 -3.94 -17.93 -13.16
C LYS A 41 -4.58 -17.54 -11.85
N LEU A 42 -3.78 -17.45 -10.78
CA LEU A 42 -4.25 -17.10 -9.43
C LEU A 42 -4.34 -15.59 -9.22
N GLU A 43 -3.67 -14.79 -10.05
CA GLU A 43 -3.73 -13.33 -9.97
C GLU A 43 -5.14 -12.84 -10.27
N ASN A 44 -5.73 -12.15 -9.28
CA ASN A 44 -7.06 -11.55 -9.38
C ASN A 44 -7.09 -10.26 -8.58
N HIS A 45 -7.05 -9.14 -9.26
CA HIS A 45 -6.98 -7.80 -8.67
C HIS A 45 -8.14 -7.46 -7.71
N ASN A 46 -9.23 -8.20 -7.72
CA ASN A 46 -10.31 -8.04 -6.75
C ASN A 46 -10.02 -8.75 -5.42
N ILE A 47 -9.13 -9.74 -5.41
CA ILE A 47 -8.86 -10.63 -4.28
C ILE A 47 -7.45 -10.46 -3.76
N ASN A 48 -6.47 -10.37 -4.67
CA ASN A 48 -5.06 -10.29 -4.35
C ASN A 48 -4.32 -9.25 -5.20
N LEU A 49 -3.13 -8.90 -4.78
CA LEU A 49 -2.19 -8.03 -5.49
C LEU A 49 -0.89 -8.78 -5.71
N ALA A 50 -0.33 -8.64 -6.89
CA ALA A 50 1.02 -9.09 -7.18
C ALA A 50 2.02 -8.03 -6.68
N ILE A 51 2.97 -8.44 -5.86
CA ILE A 51 4.11 -7.61 -5.44
C ILE A 51 5.40 -8.19 -6.00
N GLY A 52 6.30 -7.32 -6.43
CA GLY A 52 7.65 -7.66 -6.85
C GLY A 52 8.67 -7.19 -5.83
N LEU A 53 9.62 -8.06 -5.49
CA LEU A 53 10.76 -7.77 -4.61
C LEU A 53 12.02 -8.07 -5.40
N ASP A 54 12.85 -7.06 -5.60
CA ASP A 54 14.08 -7.16 -6.36
C ASP A 54 15.27 -7.37 -5.42
N TYR A 55 16.03 -8.44 -5.67
CA TYR A 55 17.33 -8.74 -5.06
C TYR A 55 18.37 -8.79 -6.17
N ASP A 56 19.65 -8.64 -5.84
CA ASP A 56 20.75 -8.51 -6.83
C ASP A 56 20.71 -9.53 -7.98
N SER A 57 20.40 -10.79 -7.68
CA SER A 57 20.36 -11.89 -8.66
C SER A 57 19.02 -12.61 -8.75
N LEU A 58 18.01 -12.16 -7.99
CA LEU A 58 16.74 -12.83 -7.85
C LEU A 58 15.60 -11.79 -7.81
N GLN A 59 14.58 -12.01 -8.61
CA GLN A 59 13.34 -11.28 -8.56
C GLN A 59 12.24 -12.20 -8.02
N VAL A 60 11.61 -11.80 -6.92
CA VAL A 60 10.55 -12.57 -6.25
C VAL A 60 9.22 -11.90 -6.51
N PHE A 61 8.27 -12.65 -7.04
CA PHE A 61 6.87 -12.24 -7.19
C PHE A 61 6.00 -12.99 -6.20
N LYS A 62 5.18 -12.27 -5.45
CA LYS A 62 4.28 -12.87 -4.46
C LYS A 62 2.87 -12.32 -4.62
N LEU A 63 1.87 -13.20 -4.55
CA LEU A 63 0.49 -12.79 -4.39
C LEU A 63 0.21 -12.48 -2.92
N VAL A 64 -0.43 -11.34 -2.68
CA VAL A 64 -0.84 -10.90 -1.34
C VAL A 64 -2.34 -10.66 -1.33
N ASN A 65 -3.06 -11.25 -0.39
CA ASN A 65 -4.49 -10.98 -0.24
C ASN A 65 -4.73 -9.50 0.03
N ARG A 66 -5.72 -8.92 -0.65
CA ARG A 66 -6.09 -7.49 -0.43
C ARG A 66 -6.73 -7.25 0.92
N ILE A 67 -7.29 -8.27 1.53
CA ILE A 67 -7.91 -8.19 2.85
C ILE A 67 -7.03 -8.92 3.84
N ASN A 68 -6.72 -8.25 4.94
CA ASN A 68 -6.12 -8.83 6.13
C ASN A 68 -7.08 -8.62 7.32
N LEU A 69 -7.46 -9.72 7.97
CA LEU A 69 -8.24 -9.74 9.21
C LEU A 69 -7.37 -10.33 10.31
N ASP A 70 -7.18 -9.58 11.38
CA ASP A 70 -6.36 -10.02 12.50
C ASP A 70 -6.77 -9.26 13.77
N THR A 71 -6.05 -9.47 14.87
CA THR A 71 -6.32 -8.86 16.17
C THR A 71 -5.04 -8.28 16.75
N LEU A 72 -5.07 -7.02 17.14
CA LEU A 72 -4.04 -6.44 18.01
C LEU A 72 -4.26 -6.95 19.44
N ASP A 73 -3.20 -7.40 20.07
CA ASP A 73 -3.26 -7.63 21.52
C ASP A 73 -3.46 -6.30 22.27
N THR A 74 -3.77 -6.39 23.56
CA THR A 74 -4.08 -5.22 24.39
C THR A 74 -2.95 -4.19 24.37
N LEU A 75 -1.69 -4.65 24.44
CA LEU A 75 -0.53 -3.76 24.46
C LEU A 75 -0.34 -3.06 23.11
N ALA A 76 -0.49 -3.77 22.01
CA ALA A 76 -0.39 -3.20 20.67
C ALA A 76 -1.50 -2.19 20.42
N LEU A 77 -2.74 -2.46 20.86
CA LEU A 77 -3.85 -1.53 20.75
C LEU A 77 -3.63 -0.26 21.58
N GLU A 78 -3.15 -0.39 22.82
CA GLU A 78 -2.82 0.75 23.69
C GLU A 78 -1.69 1.59 23.08
N ASN A 79 -0.64 0.95 22.57
CA ASN A 79 0.46 1.63 21.89
C ASN A 79 -0.02 2.38 20.64
N LEU A 80 -0.90 1.77 19.84
CA LEU A 80 -1.51 2.43 18.69
C LEU A 80 -2.30 3.66 19.11
N LYS A 81 -3.19 3.55 20.09
CA LYS A 81 -3.98 4.68 20.60
C LYS A 81 -3.05 5.80 21.08
N LYS A 82 -2.07 5.46 21.91
CA LYS A 82 -1.08 6.42 22.42
C LYS A 82 -0.31 7.12 21.31
N HIS A 83 0.14 6.37 20.30
CA HIS A 83 0.84 6.92 19.14
C HIS A 83 -0.03 7.93 18.39
N LEU A 84 -1.29 7.57 18.10
CA LEU A 84 -2.24 8.44 17.40
C LEU A 84 -2.59 9.68 18.21
N GLU A 85 -2.81 9.54 19.51
CA GLU A 85 -3.15 10.67 20.41
C GLU A 85 -1.99 11.66 20.57
N LEU A 86 -0.76 11.16 20.74
CA LEU A 86 0.41 12.01 20.95
C LEU A 86 0.84 12.74 19.66
N ASN A 87 0.77 12.06 18.52
CA ASN A 87 1.27 12.62 17.27
C ASN A 87 0.22 13.45 16.52
N TYR A 88 -1.07 13.19 16.76
CA TYR A 88 -2.15 13.80 15.98
C TYR A 88 -3.20 14.53 16.83
N GLU A 89 -2.94 14.68 18.12
CA GLU A 89 -3.74 15.48 19.07
C GLU A 89 -5.23 15.12 19.11
N GLN A 90 -5.57 13.85 18.88
CA GLN A 90 -6.95 13.35 18.87
C GLN A 90 -7.13 12.27 19.93
N LYS A 91 -7.89 12.57 20.99
CA LYS A 91 -8.27 11.57 22.00
C LYS A 91 -9.20 10.51 21.41
N ILE A 92 -8.94 9.25 21.73
CA ILE A 92 -9.67 8.09 21.26
C ILE A 92 -10.38 7.45 22.47
N ALA A 93 -11.72 7.44 22.47
CA ALA A 93 -12.47 6.79 23.53
C ALA A 93 -12.41 5.25 23.41
N ASN A 94 -12.62 4.54 24.51
CA ASN A 94 -12.52 3.08 24.53
C ASN A 94 -13.58 2.35 23.70
N ASP A 95 -14.69 3.03 23.41
CA ASP A 95 -15.80 2.52 22.60
C ASP A 95 -15.76 2.98 21.12
N GLU A 96 -14.72 3.71 20.74
CA GLU A 96 -14.58 4.21 19.38
C GLU A 96 -13.78 3.26 18.50
N TYR A 97 -14.24 3.10 17.26
CA TYR A 97 -13.46 2.53 16.17
C TYR A 97 -12.37 3.51 15.74
N ILE A 98 -11.27 2.97 15.25
CA ILE A 98 -10.22 3.76 14.61
C ILE A 98 -10.27 3.44 13.11
N VAL A 99 -10.34 4.48 12.28
CA VAL A 99 -10.32 4.33 10.82
C VAL A 99 -9.13 5.09 10.27
N ILE A 100 -8.21 4.37 9.65
CA ILE A 100 -7.00 4.92 9.04
C ILE A 100 -7.14 4.83 7.53
N ASN A 101 -7.09 5.97 6.85
CA ASN A 101 -6.92 6.07 5.40
C ASN A 101 -5.47 6.45 5.15
N TYR A 102 -4.70 5.53 4.59
CA TYR A 102 -3.25 5.66 4.43
C TYR A 102 -2.88 5.81 2.96
N ILE A 103 -2.17 6.89 2.62
CA ILE A 103 -1.66 7.09 1.26
C ILE A 103 -0.19 6.78 1.21
N THR A 104 0.16 5.88 0.30
CA THR A 104 1.54 5.60 -0.10
C THR A 104 1.91 6.38 -1.36
N ALA A 105 3.20 6.56 -1.60
CA ALA A 105 3.69 7.20 -2.82
C ALA A 105 3.16 6.50 -4.07
N ASN A 106 2.63 7.28 -5.01
CA ASN A 106 2.30 6.77 -6.32
C ASN A 106 3.32 7.26 -7.35
N PRO A 107 4.21 6.39 -7.84
CA PRO A 107 5.24 6.76 -8.81
C PRO A 107 4.66 7.19 -10.17
N LEU A 108 3.38 6.88 -10.45
CA LEU A 108 2.74 7.18 -11.73
C LEU A 108 1.98 8.52 -11.75
N LEU A 109 1.76 9.15 -10.60
CA LEU A 109 1.12 10.47 -10.56
C LEU A 109 2.11 11.53 -11.04
N LYS A 110 2.03 11.83 -12.32
CA LYS A 110 2.55 13.10 -12.84
C LYS A 110 1.82 14.24 -12.12
N LYS A 111 2.54 15.33 -11.88
CA LYS A 111 2.02 16.57 -11.29
C LYS A 111 0.82 17.07 -12.12
N GLU A 112 -0.36 16.58 -11.79
CA GLU A 112 -1.61 17.07 -12.38
C GLU A 112 -2.18 18.15 -11.48
N ASN A 113 -2.55 19.29 -12.08
CA ASN A 113 -3.17 20.40 -11.34
C ASN A 113 -4.62 20.10 -10.92
N ASN A 114 -5.11 18.91 -11.15
CA ASN A 114 -6.50 18.52 -10.89
C ASN A 114 -6.62 17.73 -9.60
N LEU A 115 -7.69 17.99 -8.83
CA LEU A 115 -8.02 17.21 -7.64
C LEU A 115 -8.37 15.77 -8.04
N SER A 116 -7.92 14.83 -7.22
CA SER A 116 -8.22 13.41 -7.39
C SER A 116 -9.73 13.16 -7.27
N LEU A 117 -10.27 12.34 -8.16
CA LEU A 117 -11.67 11.90 -8.10
C LEU A 117 -11.89 10.69 -7.16
N TRP A 118 -10.89 10.32 -6.40
CA TRP A 118 -10.99 9.20 -5.46
C TRP A 118 -12.15 9.41 -4.48
N THR A 119 -13.10 8.50 -4.50
CA THR A 119 -14.40 8.68 -3.85
C THR A 119 -14.35 8.77 -2.33
N ILE A 120 -13.32 8.25 -1.69
CA ILE A 120 -13.12 8.40 -0.23
C ILE A 120 -12.82 9.85 0.17
N LEU A 121 -12.30 10.68 -0.74
CA LEU A 121 -12.01 12.08 -0.50
C LEU A 121 -13.26 12.96 -0.49
N GLN A 122 -14.42 12.41 -0.85
CA GLN A 122 -15.67 13.16 -0.93
C GLN A 122 -16.33 13.35 0.46
N PRO A 123 -16.92 14.51 0.76
CA PRO A 123 -17.54 14.79 2.07
C PRO A 123 -18.64 13.77 2.47
N ASN A 124 -19.30 13.16 1.49
CA ASN A 124 -20.33 12.16 1.73
C ASN A 124 -19.78 10.87 2.37
N TYR A 125 -18.53 10.51 2.10
CA TYR A 125 -17.89 9.36 2.75
C TYR A 125 -17.83 9.56 4.27
N ILE A 126 -17.31 10.69 4.73
CA ILE A 126 -17.16 11.01 6.15
C ILE A 126 -18.52 10.99 6.86
N LYS A 127 -19.53 11.64 6.26
CA LYS A 127 -20.90 11.64 6.81
C LYS A 127 -21.49 10.23 6.94
N LYS A 128 -21.29 9.37 5.95
CA LYS A 128 -21.76 7.98 5.96
C LYS A 128 -21.01 7.15 6.99
N LEU A 129 -19.69 7.35 7.13
CA LEU A 129 -18.86 6.66 8.09
C LEU A 129 -19.36 6.91 9.52
N HIS A 130 -19.52 8.18 9.92
CA HIS A 130 -19.99 8.54 11.26
C HIS A 130 -21.45 8.13 11.55
N LYS A 131 -22.28 7.90 10.51
CA LYS A 131 -23.60 7.30 10.69
C LYS A 131 -23.54 5.79 10.95
N LYS A 132 -22.49 5.11 10.48
CA LYS A 132 -22.34 3.65 10.64
C LYS A 132 -21.75 3.25 11.97
N VAL A 133 -20.81 4.03 12.46
CA VAL A 133 -20.05 3.71 13.68
C VAL A 133 -19.49 4.97 14.32
N LYS A 134 -19.42 4.94 15.66
CA LYS A 134 -18.68 5.96 16.42
C LYS A 134 -17.19 5.70 16.20
N CYS A 135 -16.49 6.64 15.58
CA CYS A 135 -15.08 6.43 15.22
C CYS A 135 -14.26 7.72 15.24
N LYS A 136 -12.95 7.54 15.38
CA LYS A 136 -11.93 8.51 15.03
C LYS A 136 -11.35 8.15 13.66
N GLN A 137 -11.30 9.12 12.77
CA GLN A 137 -10.75 8.95 11.43
C GLN A 137 -9.46 9.71 11.29
N PHE A 138 -8.44 9.02 10.75
CA PHE A 138 -7.13 9.56 10.47
C PHE A 138 -6.83 9.45 8.97
N TRP A 139 -6.32 10.54 8.41
CA TRP A 139 -5.81 10.61 7.05
C TRP A 139 -4.30 10.72 7.14
N ILE A 140 -3.60 9.63 6.87
CA ILE A 140 -2.14 9.55 7.05
C ILE A 140 -1.48 9.36 5.70
N TYR A 141 -0.36 10.03 5.48
CA TYR A 141 0.45 9.86 4.28
C TYR A 141 1.88 9.48 4.62
N ASP A 142 2.46 8.61 3.78
CA ASP A 142 3.86 8.24 3.83
C ASP A 142 4.75 9.46 3.55
N GLU A 143 5.86 9.56 4.27
CA GLU A 143 6.84 10.65 4.14
C GLU A 143 7.42 10.79 2.72
N SER A 144 7.52 9.68 1.98
CA SER A 144 7.97 9.66 0.59
C SER A 144 6.95 10.28 -0.39
N GLN A 145 5.70 10.54 0.05
CA GLN A 145 4.65 11.11 -0.78
C GLN A 145 4.88 12.59 -1.04
N ILE A 146 5.44 12.90 -2.21
CA ILE A 146 5.79 14.26 -2.63
C ILE A 146 4.68 14.97 -3.42
N HIS A 147 3.64 14.25 -3.86
CA HIS A 147 2.59 14.78 -4.74
C HIS A 147 1.20 14.72 -4.10
N LEU A 148 1.10 15.19 -2.85
CA LEU A 148 -0.16 15.20 -2.11
C LEU A 148 -1.17 16.26 -2.62
N ASP A 149 -0.74 17.19 -3.49
CA ASP A 149 -1.58 18.32 -3.90
C ASP A 149 -2.89 17.91 -4.55
N SER A 150 -2.92 16.83 -5.33
CA SER A 150 -4.13 16.28 -5.93
C SER A 150 -5.14 15.73 -4.92
N TYR A 151 -4.72 15.50 -3.67
CA TYR A 151 -5.53 14.94 -2.58
C TYR A 151 -5.90 15.98 -1.52
N LYS A 152 -5.50 17.25 -1.71
CA LYS A 152 -5.76 18.33 -0.76
C LYS A 152 -7.19 18.86 -0.90
N TYR A 153 -8.11 18.20 -0.22
CA TYR A 153 -9.46 18.72 -0.01
C TYR A 153 -9.54 19.51 1.30
N ALA A 154 -10.23 20.66 1.30
CA ALA A 154 -10.30 21.57 2.45
C ALA A 154 -10.85 20.92 3.75
N HIS A 155 -11.62 19.84 3.63
CA HIS A 155 -12.20 19.12 4.77
C HIS A 155 -11.35 17.93 5.24
N ILE A 156 -10.17 17.70 4.62
CA ILE A 156 -9.27 16.61 4.96
C ILE A 156 -8.00 17.20 5.57
N ASN A 157 -7.74 16.82 6.81
CA ASN A 157 -6.47 17.11 7.46
C ASN A 157 -5.52 15.93 7.26
N TRP A 158 -4.59 16.06 6.33
CA TRP A 158 -3.57 15.07 6.09
C TRP A 158 -2.46 15.15 7.14
N LEU A 159 -2.20 14.01 7.77
CA LEU A 159 -1.22 13.83 8.83
C LEU A 159 -0.01 13.07 8.28
N LYS A 160 1.17 13.60 8.51
CA LYS A 160 2.40 12.92 8.11
C LYS A 160 2.63 11.71 9.00
N GLU A 161 2.94 10.57 8.42
CA GLU A 161 3.38 9.38 9.14
C GLU A 161 4.56 9.71 10.07
N LYS A 162 4.56 9.10 11.24
CA LYS A 162 5.61 9.24 12.24
C LYS A 162 6.26 7.88 12.48
N ASP A 163 7.59 7.84 12.28
CA ASP A 163 8.45 6.69 12.59
C ASP A 163 8.03 5.38 11.89
N SER A 164 7.33 5.46 10.76
CA SER A 164 6.76 4.32 10.02
C SER A 164 5.94 3.38 10.91
N PHE A 165 5.34 3.91 11.97
CA PHE A 165 4.65 3.09 12.98
C PHE A 165 3.40 2.42 12.41
N ILE A 166 2.57 3.15 11.69
CA ILE A 166 1.33 2.65 11.07
C ILE A 166 1.66 1.70 9.92
N GLU A 167 2.67 2.07 9.10
CA GLU A 167 3.15 1.24 8.00
C GLU A 167 3.62 -0.13 8.52
N ASN A 168 4.53 -0.13 9.50
CA ASN A 168 5.07 -1.36 10.09
C ASN A 168 4.00 -2.23 10.76
N LEU A 169 2.95 -1.62 11.29
CA LEU A 169 1.89 -2.34 12.01
C LEU A 169 0.89 -3.00 11.05
N PHE A 170 0.53 -2.33 9.95
CA PHE A 170 -0.58 -2.76 9.10
C PHE A 170 -0.22 -3.04 7.65
N TYR A 171 0.88 -2.49 7.12
CA TYR A 171 1.19 -2.49 5.70
C TYR A 171 2.57 -3.08 5.41
N PRO A 172 2.72 -4.42 5.48
CA PRO A 172 4.02 -5.10 5.36
C PRO A 172 4.64 -4.96 3.96
N PHE A 173 3.90 -4.40 3.01
CA PHE A 173 4.35 -4.13 1.65
C PHE A 173 3.84 -2.77 1.20
N GLN A 174 4.63 -2.10 0.35
CA GLN A 174 4.18 -0.86 -0.28
C GLN A 174 3.20 -1.17 -1.41
N PHE A 175 1.96 -0.73 -1.24
CA PHE A 175 0.92 -0.83 -2.26
C PHE A 175 0.65 0.55 -2.86
N SER A 176 0.55 0.62 -4.19
CA SER A 176 0.21 1.86 -4.87
C SER A 176 -1.18 2.36 -4.47
N TYR A 177 -1.38 3.67 -4.52
CA TYR A 177 -2.63 4.41 -4.32
C TYR A 177 -3.14 4.53 -2.87
N GLY A 178 -2.74 3.68 -1.99
CA GLY A 178 -3.14 3.77 -0.59
C GLY A 178 -3.83 2.52 -0.07
N ASN A 179 -4.09 2.54 1.22
CA ASN A 179 -4.61 1.43 1.99
C ASN A 179 -5.61 1.96 3.01
N CYS A 180 -6.45 1.11 3.57
CA CYS A 180 -7.23 1.47 4.75
C CYS A 180 -7.18 0.38 5.80
N THR A 181 -7.29 0.82 7.06
CA THR A 181 -7.43 -0.08 8.20
C THR A 181 -8.57 0.41 9.08
N VAL A 182 -9.45 -0.50 9.46
CA VAL A 182 -10.50 -0.29 10.46
C VAL A 182 -10.17 -1.14 11.67
N ILE A 183 -10.10 -0.54 12.84
CA ILE A 183 -9.81 -1.22 14.10
C ILE A 183 -11.02 -1.06 15.03
N ALA A 184 -11.55 -2.17 15.52
CA ALA A 184 -12.64 -2.19 16.49
C ALA A 184 -12.12 -1.94 17.91
N PRO A 185 -12.98 -1.55 18.87
CA PRO A 185 -12.59 -1.30 20.25
C PRO A 185 -11.94 -2.48 20.96
N ASN A 186 -12.24 -3.71 20.53
CA ASN A 186 -11.66 -4.95 21.07
C ASN A 186 -10.31 -5.35 20.45
N GLY A 187 -9.77 -4.55 19.54
CA GLY A 187 -8.49 -4.80 18.88
C GLY A 187 -8.59 -5.59 17.57
N ASN A 188 -9.74 -6.18 17.25
CA ASN A 188 -9.93 -6.80 15.94
C ASN A 188 -9.78 -5.75 14.84
N PHE A 189 -9.08 -6.07 13.76
CA PHE A 189 -8.92 -5.13 12.66
C PHE A 189 -9.12 -5.77 11.28
N TYR A 190 -9.50 -4.91 10.35
CA TYR A 190 -9.64 -5.19 8.94
C TYR A 190 -8.74 -4.22 8.17
N SER A 191 -7.79 -4.71 7.42
CA SER A 191 -7.01 -3.91 6.47
C SER A 191 -7.37 -4.27 5.03
N TYR A 192 -7.39 -3.26 4.15
CA TYR A 192 -7.55 -3.44 2.72
C TYR A 192 -6.39 -2.77 1.99
N TYR A 193 -5.71 -3.52 1.13
CA TYR A 193 -4.49 -3.08 0.45
C TYR A 193 -4.74 -2.63 -0.99
N GLY A 194 -4.07 -1.54 -1.39
CA GLY A 194 -4.18 -0.92 -2.69
C GLY A 194 -5.45 -0.07 -2.84
N GLU A 195 -5.68 0.45 -4.02
CA GLU A 195 -6.82 1.35 -4.31
C GLU A 195 -8.16 0.79 -3.85
N TYR A 196 -8.95 1.61 -3.17
CA TYR A 196 -10.25 1.23 -2.59
C TYR A 196 -11.27 2.37 -2.66
N GLY A 197 -12.55 2.01 -2.58
CA GLY A 197 -13.65 2.93 -2.36
C GLY A 197 -14.22 2.86 -0.94
N PRO A 198 -15.18 3.74 -0.60
CA PRO A 198 -15.84 3.77 0.71
C PRO A 198 -16.45 2.43 1.13
N GLU A 199 -16.89 1.63 0.15
CA GLU A 199 -17.51 0.33 0.39
C GLU A 199 -16.57 -0.66 1.08
N LYS A 200 -15.25 -0.56 0.86
CA LYS A 200 -14.28 -1.44 1.53
C LYS A 200 -14.17 -1.13 3.01
N VAL A 201 -14.14 0.17 3.36
CA VAL A 201 -14.16 0.61 4.77
C VAL A 201 -15.47 0.18 5.45
N PHE A 202 -16.61 0.41 4.79
CA PHE A 202 -17.92 0.04 5.33
C PHE A 202 -18.07 -1.47 5.50
N ASN A 203 -17.56 -2.27 4.55
CA ASN A 203 -17.53 -3.71 4.65
C ASN A 203 -16.66 -4.19 5.82
N GLY A 204 -15.48 -3.59 6.00
CA GLY A 204 -14.62 -3.85 7.16
C GLY A 204 -15.36 -3.63 8.49
N ILE A 205 -16.09 -2.51 8.62
CA ILE A 205 -16.90 -2.23 9.80
C ILE A 205 -17.97 -3.32 10.02
N GLU A 206 -18.69 -3.72 8.99
CA GLU A 206 -19.75 -4.75 9.11
C GLU A 206 -19.19 -6.13 9.43
N ILE A 207 -17.98 -6.45 8.96
CA ILE A 207 -17.27 -7.68 9.33
C ILE A 207 -16.88 -7.62 10.82
N LEU A 208 -16.25 -6.53 11.25
CA LEU A 208 -15.75 -6.40 12.63
C LEU A 208 -16.87 -6.35 13.68
N LYS A 209 -18.07 -5.89 13.33
CA LYS A 209 -19.24 -5.93 14.23
C LYS A 209 -19.75 -7.35 14.53
N LYS A 210 -19.33 -8.34 13.73
CA LYS A 210 -19.76 -9.75 13.86
C LYS A 210 -18.73 -10.61 14.60
N LEU A 211 -17.53 -10.08 14.84
CA LEU A 211 -16.44 -10.68 15.58
C LEU A 211 -16.43 -10.24 17.04
#